data_e3d779ccc9b2ca7e154692a721f824a1
#
_entry.id   e3d779ccc9b2ca7e154692a721f824a1
#
_cell.length_a   1.000
_cell.length_b   1.000
_cell.length_c   1.000
_cell.angle_alpha   90.00
_cell.angle_beta   90.00
_cell.angle_gamma   90.00
#
_symmetry.space_group_name_H-M   'P 1'
#
loop_
_entity.id
_entity.type
_entity.pdbx_description
1 polymer ?
#
loop_
_entity_poly.entity_id
_entity_poly.type
_entity_poly.pdbx_seq_one_letter_code
_entity_poly.pdbx_strand_id
1 'polypeptide(L)'
;YTASAYFTGAAGGVVQVLNGSTVIAQSDPAQTFGTTGSDWTRGVAVFTVPTGVSSIKIRIAQPQSASGTAYADSVQLETGETPNRYNMLQNSDFTDGASSSDDSDNSTGYAQNVVGDTAIPNEIVSAAGDSSHPGAFSDQVLKITGSTGAIKHVFQSIQVNGKKGDVYSFGGWCASDSVPETVQLNTSDSPISYRVFGRKEIKLQFYSNGTFQNEVTAAFAADTTDWQYTCASAVASLDYTEVRIVVCFDYSRNTARFDGLQLHREQFSQSYSYDDNGNVTGYASLIGQEPKLTYDNSDNVTSSTDPLGNKTLYTYDSKHNLLTSTTPGGVKTTNVYDANGNVTKTSVASSDGSLSTSSTTAFNAASALASAVTD
;
A
#
# COMPACT_ATOMS: atom_id res chain seq x y z
N TYR A 1 12.32 19.83 3.29
CA TYR A 1 11.13 19.88 2.43
C TYR A 1 11.26 18.93 1.27
N THR A 2 10.14 18.46 0.75
CA THR A 2 10.03 17.65 -0.44
C THR A 2 9.07 18.28 -1.43
N ALA A 3 9.51 18.50 -2.67
CA ALA A 3 8.64 18.89 -3.79
C ALA A 3 8.48 17.70 -4.73
N SER A 4 7.27 17.41 -5.19
CA SER A 4 7.03 16.31 -6.12
C SER A 4 5.90 16.62 -7.09
N ALA A 5 5.87 15.90 -8.22
CA ALA A 5 4.78 15.90 -9.18
C ALA A 5 4.76 14.57 -9.93
N TYR A 6 3.61 14.21 -10.47
CA TYR A 6 3.48 13.08 -11.37
C TYR A 6 3.60 13.52 -12.83
N PHE A 7 4.25 12.69 -13.64
CA PHE A 7 4.52 12.96 -15.05
C PHE A 7 4.13 11.78 -15.92
N THR A 8 3.61 12.07 -17.11
CA THR A 8 3.43 11.10 -18.20
C THR A 8 3.73 11.73 -19.55
N GLY A 9 3.90 10.91 -20.57
CA GLY A 9 4.22 11.35 -21.93
C GLY A 9 5.69 11.15 -22.31
N ALA A 10 5.98 11.16 -23.62
CA ALA A 10 7.26 10.78 -24.18
C ALA A 10 8.46 11.67 -23.77
N ALA A 11 8.19 12.90 -23.36
CA ALA A 11 9.25 13.84 -22.96
C ALA A 11 9.66 13.73 -21.49
N GLY A 12 8.86 13.03 -20.67
CA GLY A 12 9.06 13.01 -19.22
C GLY A 12 8.98 14.38 -18.57
N GLY A 13 9.33 14.48 -17.30
CA GLY A 13 9.27 15.73 -16.55
C GLY A 13 10.25 15.79 -15.39
N VAL A 14 10.51 17.00 -14.90
CA VAL A 14 11.30 17.26 -13.70
C VAL A 14 10.61 18.29 -12.83
N VAL A 15 10.72 18.10 -11.51
CA VAL A 15 10.38 19.09 -10.50
C VAL A 15 11.65 19.86 -10.15
N GLN A 16 11.62 21.17 -10.23
CA GLN A 16 12.73 22.03 -9.86
C GLN A 16 12.29 22.98 -8.75
N VAL A 17 13.16 23.18 -7.77
CA VAL A 17 13.00 24.13 -6.68
C VAL A 17 13.97 25.28 -6.92
N LEU A 18 13.46 26.51 -6.92
CA LEU A 18 14.26 27.68 -7.25
C LEU A 18 14.26 28.69 -6.08
N ASN A 19 15.45 29.28 -5.86
CA ASN A 19 15.61 30.52 -5.13
C ASN A 19 15.88 31.64 -6.16
N GLY A 20 14.89 32.52 -6.35
CA GLY A 20 14.90 33.47 -7.45
C GLY A 20 14.93 32.78 -8.82
N SER A 21 16.02 32.89 -9.54
CA SER A 21 16.29 32.19 -10.82
C SER A 21 17.17 30.96 -10.70
N THR A 22 17.79 30.74 -9.53
CA THR A 22 18.75 29.65 -9.31
C THR A 22 18.02 28.39 -8.87
N VAL A 23 18.28 27.26 -9.57
CA VAL A 23 17.78 25.94 -9.16
C VAL A 23 18.61 25.47 -7.97
N ILE A 24 17.95 25.24 -6.82
CA ILE A 24 18.57 24.75 -5.59
C ILE A 24 18.36 23.25 -5.37
N ALA A 25 17.33 22.66 -5.99
CA ALA A 25 17.12 21.23 -6.05
C ALA A 25 16.32 20.86 -7.30
N GLN A 26 16.52 19.63 -7.76
CA GLN A 26 15.80 19.08 -8.90
C GLN A 26 15.59 17.58 -8.72
N SER A 27 14.44 17.05 -9.15
CA SER A 27 14.22 15.61 -9.26
C SER A 27 15.07 15.03 -10.40
N ASP A 28 15.35 13.72 -10.30
CA ASP A 28 15.74 12.99 -11.50
C ASP A 28 14.64 13.12 -12.57
N PRO A 29 15.00 13.06 -13.87
CA PRO A 29 14.01 13.03 -14.92
C PRO A 29 13.07 11.82 -14.72
N ALA A 30 11.79 12.10 -14.52
CA ALA A 30 10.78 11.03 -14.43
C ALA A 30 10.69 10.36 -15.80
N GLN A 31 11.22 9.15 -15.89
CA GLN A 31 11.20 8.35 -17.12
C GLN A 31 9.89 7.60 -17.22
N THR A 32 9.18 7.78 -18.31
CA THR A 32 8.02 6.96 -18.63
C THR A 32 8.50 5.62 -19.19
N PHE A 33 8.29 4.55 -18.43
CA PHE A 33 8.51 3.20 -18.93
C PHE A 33 7.28 2.77 -19.74
N GLY A 34 7.35 2.90 -21.06
CA GLY A 34 6.33 2.39 -21.98
C GLY A 34 6.04 3.33 -23.15
N THR A 35 5.80 2.77 -24.32
CA THR A 35 5.49 3.49 -25.58
C THR A 35 4.06 4.00 -25.65
N THR A 36 3.22 3.78 -24.64
CA THR A 36 1.78 4.07 -24.68
C THR A 36 1.35 5.29 -23.85
N GLY A 37 2.25 5.98 -23.14
CA GLY A 37 1.96 7.25 -22.47
C GLY A 37 0.89 7.22 -21.37
N SER A 38 0.54 6.04 -20.85
CA SER A 38 -0.51 5.86 -19.83
C SER A 38 0.02 5.74 -18.40
N ASP A 39 1.33 5.55 -18.24
CA ASP A 39 1.90 5.34 -16.91
C ASP A 39 2.43 6.67 -16.34
N TRP A 40 1.93 7.03 -15.17
CA TRP A 40 2.38 8.19 -14.43
C TRP A 40 3.57 7.83 -13.53
N THR A 41 4.63 8.61 -13.60
CA THR A 41 5.82 8.46 -12.76
C THR A 41 6.02 9.69 -11.89
N ARG A 42 6.29 9.50 -10.61
CA ARG A 42 6.50 10.58 -9.66
C ARG A 42 7.96 11.06 -9.69
N GLY A 43 8.16 12.35 -10.00
CA GLY A 43 9.44 13.04 -9.80
C GLY A 43 9.48 13.65 -8.39
N VAL A 44 10.59 13.49 -7.66
CA VAL A 44 10.75 13.95 -6.28
C VAL A 44 12.04 14.73 -6.13
N ALA A 45 11.98 15.95 -5.58
CA ALA A 45 13.12 16.79 -5.22
C ALA A 45 13.11 17.08 -3.73
N VAL A 46 14.09 16.56 -3.00
CA VAL A 46 14.30 16.86 -1.58
C VAL A 46 15.23 18.06 -1.44
N PHE A 47 14.91 19.00 -0.55
CA PHE A 47 15.71 20.21 -0.38
C PHE A 47 15.59 20.82 1.00
N THR A 48 16.61 21.63 1.33
CA THR A 48 16.58 22.51 2.50
C THR A 48 16.52 23.96 2.02
N VAL A 49 15.64 24.77 2.59
CA VAL A 49 15.57 26.21 2.28
C VAL A 49 16.82 26.88 2.85
N PRO A 50 17.63 27.56 2.02
CA PRO A 50 18.83 28.24 2.51
C PRO A 50 18.51 29.34 3.52
N THR A 51 19.40 29.59 4.46
CA THR A 51 19.26 30.66 5.47
C THR A 51 19.05 31.99 4.79
N GLY A 52 18.05 32.74 5.26
CA GLY A 52 17.73 34.09 4.75
C GLY A 52 16.84 34.10 3.51
N VAL A 53 16.44 32.95 2.99
CA VAL A 53 15.46 32.82 1.89
C VAL A 53 14.05 32.85 2.46
N SER A 54 13.26 33.83 2.02
CA SER A 54 11.86 34.00 2.45
C SER A 54 10.83 33.41 1.49
N SER A 55 11.24 33.07 0.27
CA SER A 55 10.35 32.46 -0.74
C SER A 55 11.12 31.54 -1.68
N ILE A 56 10.47 30.47 -2.08
CA ILE A 56 10.93 29.53 -3.11
C ILE A 56 9.88 29.43 -4.22
N LYS A 57 10.29 28.97 -5.38
CA LYS A 57 9.38 28.65 -6.49
C LYS A 57 9.52 27.19 -6.85
N ILE A 58 8.40 26.54 -7.07
CA ILE A 58 8.35 25.20 -7.69
C ILE A 58 8.11 25.41 -9.19
N ARG A 59 8.95 24.79 -9.99
CA ARG A 59 8.83 24.80 -11.44
C ARG A 59 8.71 23.37 -11.96
N ILE A 60 7.71 23.13 -12.77
CA ILE A 60 7.56 21.93 -13.56
C ILE A 60 8.17 22.19 -14.93
N ALA A 61 9.09 21.33 -15.35
CA ALA A 61 9.82 21.51 -16.58
C ALA A 61 10.04 20.17 -17.30
N GLN A 62 10.34 20.25 -18.60
CA GLN A 62 10.86 19.10 -19.35
C GLN A 62 12.39 19.02 -19.16
N PRO A 63 12.99 17.82 -19.21
CA PRO A 63 14.45 17.66 -19.28
C PRO A 63 15.00 18.40 -20.51
N GLN A 64 16.18 19.00 -20.40
CA GLN A 64 16.75 19.88 -21.44
C GLN A 64 16.96 19.20 -22.81
N SER A 65 17.10 17.88 -22.83
CA SER A 65 17.28 17.08 -24.05
C SER A 65 16.02 16.37 -24.53
N ALA A 66 14.88 16.59 -23.85
CA ALA A 66 13.66 15.88 -24.15
C ALA A 66 12.92 16.50 -25.36
N SER A 67 12.37 15.65 -26.20
CA SER A 67 11.47 16.03 -27.31
C SER A 67 10.13 15.35 -27.17
N GLY A 68 9.05 16.04 -27.52
CA GLY A 68 7.68 15.52 -27.42
C GLY A 68 6.86 16.24 -26.36
N THR A 69 5.70 15.69 -26.05
CA THR A 69 4.77 16.23 -25.05
C THR A 69 4.92 15.51 -23.72
N ALA A 70 4.91 16.27 -22.64
CA ALA A 70 4.78 15.77 -21.28
C ALA A 70 3.55 16.38 -20.64
N TYR A 71 2.92 15.62 -19.76
CA TYR A 71 1.86 16.07 -18.89
C TYR A 71 2.35 15.99 -17.45
N ALA A 72 1.92 16.91 -16.61
CA ALA A 72 2.22 16.94 -15.20
C ALA A 72 0.94 17.14 -14.41
N ASP A 73 0.86 16.45 -13.26
CA ASP A 73 -0.28 16.53 -12.34
C ASP A 73 0.16 16.35 -10.90
N SER A 74 -0.74 16.67 -9.95
CA SER A 74 -0.58 16.37 -8.53
C SER A 74 0.71 16.93 -7.93
N VAL A 75 0.95 18.23 -8.15
CA VAL A 75 2.13 18.94 -7.61
C VAL A 75 1.95 19.08 -6.10
N GLN A 76 2.94 18.61 -5.33
CA GLN A 76 2.95 18.67 -3.88
C GLN A 76 4.21 19.38 -3.37
N LEU A 77 4.06 20.11 -2.26
CA LEU A 77 5.16 20.67 -1.48
C LEU A 77 4.91 20.35 0.00
N GLU A 78 5.84 19.65 0.61
CA GLU A 78 5.64 19.06 1.93
C GLU A 78 6.85 19.30 2.83
N THR A 79 6.62 19.25 4.14
CA THR A 79 7.70 19.25 5.13
C THR A 79 8.25 17.84 5.29
N GLY A 80 9.59 17.72 5.43
CA GLY A 80 10.28 16.44 5.58
C GLY A 80 11.00 16.00 4.30
N GLU A 81 11.69 14.87 4.39
CA GLU A 81 12.54 14.32 3.32
C GLU A 81 11.83 13.23 2.49
N THR A 82 10.66 12.78 2.96
CA THR A 82 9.88 11.73 2.30
C THR A 82 8.58 12.33 1.77
N PRO A 83 8.28 12.17 0.47
CA PRO A 83 7.02 12.62 -0.07
C PRO A 83 5.88 11.76 0.49
N ASN A 84 4.81 12.39 0.93
CA ASN A 84 3.59 11.68 1.27
C ASN A 84 2.97 11.08 0.00
N ARG A 85 2.12 10.09 0.20
CA ARG A 85 1.40 9.46 -0.89
C ARG A 85 0.34 10.42 -1.44
N TYR A 86 0.19 10.41 -2.75
CA TYR A 86 -0.89 11.14 -3.39
C TYR A 86 -2.23 10.46 -3.10
N ASN A 87 -3.17 11.20 -2.51
CA ASN A 87 -4.54 10.73 -2.36
C ASN A 87 -5.26 10.80 -3.72
N MET A 88 -5.70 9.68 -4.24
CA MET A 88 -6.35 9.57 -5.56
C MET A 88 -7.80 10.06 -5.54
N LEU A 89 -8.37 10.31 -4.36
CA LEU A 89 -9.75 10.76 -4.20
C LEU A 89 -9.85 12.27 -4.41
N GLN A 90 -10.88 12.68 -5.12
CA GLN A 90 -11.32 14.06 -5.18
C GLN A 90 -12.20 14.34 -3.95
N ASN A 91 -12.14 15.58 -3.45
CA ASN A 91 -12.97 16.03 -2.32
C ASN A 91 -12.99 15.03 -1.14
N SER A 92 -11.83 14.54 -0.77
CA SER A 92 -11.67 13.47 0.22
C SER A 92 -11.94 13.91 1.67
N ASP A 93 -11.93 15.20 1.91
CA ASP A 93 -12.24 15.91 3.16
C ASP A 93 -13.56 16.71 3.06
N PHE A 94 -14.31 16.52 2.01
CA PHE A 94 -15.62 17.09 1.73
C PHE A 94 -15.67 18.64 1.76
N THR A 95 -14.51 19.33 1.65
CA THR A 95 -14.41 20.80 1.68
C THR A 95 -15.19 21.47 0.57
N ASP A 96 -15.22 20.86 -0.63
CA ASP A 96 -15.84 21.46 -1.82
C ASP A 96 -17.36 21.45 -1.78
N GLY A 97 -17.95 21.15 -0.64
CA GLY A 97 -19.37 21.19 -0.34
C GLY A 97 -20.22 20.48 -1.40
N ALA A 98 -20.98 19.52 -1.01
CA ALA A 98 -21.87 18.95 -1.97
C ALA A 98 -23.25 19.46 -1.75
N SER A 99 -23.78 20.10 -2.68
CA SER A 99 -25.21 20.15 -2.75
C SER A 99 -25.64 19.79 -4.16
N SER A 100 -25.91 18.55 -4.43
CA SER A 100 -26.95 18.25 -5.38
C SER A 100 -27.75 17.08 -4.86
N SER A 101 -29.02 17.33 -4.74
CA SER A 101 -30.05 16.33 -4.51
C SER A 101 -30.30 15.46 -5.75
N ASP A 102 -29.42 15.54 -6.75
CA ASP A 102 -29.57 14.87 -8.03
C ASP A 102 -28.33 14.04 -8.38
N ASP A 103 -28.53 12.74 -8.52
CA ASP A 103 -27.51 11.74 -8.88
C ASP A 103 -26.78 12.02 -10.22
N SER A 104 -27.24 13.00 -11.00
CA SER A 104 -26.69 13.33 -12.31
C SER A 104 -25.56 14.35 -12.26
N ASP A 105 -25.40 15.08 -11.16
CA ASP A 105 -24.31 16.06 -11.01
C ASP A 105 -23.19 15.49 -10.15
N ASN A 106 -22.14 15.00 -10.81
CA ASN A 106 -20.92 14.47 -10.22
C ASN A 106 -20.01 15.58 -9.61
N SER A 107 -20.59 16.71 -9.20
CA SER A 107 -19.84 17.87 -8.68
C SER A 107 -19.07 17.55 -7.38
N THR A 108 -19.48 16.49 -6.64
CA THR A 108 -18.77 16.01 -5.45
C THR A 108 -17.78 14.89 -5.72
N GLY A 109 -17.78 14.33 -6.93
CA GLY A 109 -17.04 13.13 -7.25
C GLY A 109 -17.65 11.83 -6.70
N TYR A 110 -18.77 11.89 -5.95
CA TYR A 110 -19.40 10.73 -5.31
C TYR A 110 -20.76 10.40 -5.88
N ALA A 111 -21.03 9.11 -6.05
CA ALA A 111 -22.31 8.53 -6.46
C ALA A 111 -22.88 7.64 -5.35
N GLN A 112 -24.15 7.23 -5.48
CA GLN A 112 -24.84 6.43 -4.47
C GLN A 112 -25.30 5.08 -5.01
N ASN A 113 -25.36 4.10 -4.12
CA ASN A 113 -26.07 2.85 -4.34
C ASN A 113 -26.89 2.52 -3.08
N VAL A 114 -28.22 2.55 -3.21
CA VAL A 114 -29.15 2.29 -2.12
C VAL A 114 -30.05 1.13 -2.50
N VAL A 115 -30.14 0.14 -1.61
CA VAL A 115 -31.03 -1.01 -1.77
C VAL A 115 -31.93 -1.11 -0.55
N GLY A 116 -33.25 -1.15 -0.78
CA GLY A 116 -34.26 -1.35 0.27
C GLY A 116 -34.86 -0.08 0.85
N ASP A 117 -34.47 1.12 0.38
CA ASP A 117 -35.01 2.41 0.83
C ASP A 117 -34.92 3.45 -0.31
N THR A 118 -35.51 4.62 -0.08
CA THR A 118 -35.34 5.79 -0.97
C THR A 118 -33.94 6.33 -0.93
N ALA A 119 -33.51 7.01 -2.00
CA ALA A 119 -32.18 7.60 -2.16
C ALA A 119 -31.67 8.31 -0.89
N ILE A 120 -30.40 8.15 -0.60
CA ILE A 120 -29.72 8.95 0.43
C ILE A 120 -29.50 10.33 -0.18
N PRO A 121 -29.98 11.42 0.45
CA PRO A 121 -29.41 12.71 0.07
C PRO A 121 -27.90 12.66 0.37
N ASN A 122 -27.06 13.00 -0.59
CA ASN A 122 -25.63 13.26 -0.39
C ASN A 122 -25.52 14.52 0.47
N GLU A 123 -25.60 14.33 1.77
CA GLU A 123 -25.61 15.43 2.71
C GLU A 123 -24.18 15.67 3.20
N ILE A 124 -23.56 16.76 2.74
CA ILE A 124 -22.36 17.28 3.36
C ILE A 124 -22.80 18.30 4.40
N VAL A 125 -22.41 18.06 5.63
CA VAL A 125 -22.78 18.87 6.77
C VAL A 125 -21.55 19.39 7.50
N SER A 126 -21.72 20.49 8.22
CA SER A 126 -20.64 20.98 9.07
C SER A 126 -20.46 20.07 10.29
N ALA A 127 -19.20 19.74 10.58
CA ALA A 127 -18.75 19.18 11.85
C ALA A 127 -18.37 20.27 12.85
N ALA A 128 -18.53 21.53 12.52
CA ALA A 128 -18.19 22.67 13.38
C ALA A 128 -18.89 22.54 14.75
N GLY A 129 -18.11 22.57 15.82
CA GLY A 129 -18.59 22.38 17.20
C GLY A 129 -18.46 20.95 17.72
N ASP A 130 -18.08 19.99 16.90
CA ASP A 130 -17.68 18.66 17.34
C ASP A 130 -16.22 18.66 17.76
N SER A 131 -15.95 18.81 19.08
CA SER A 131 -14.59 18.87 19.63
C SER A 131 -13.84 17.54 19.53
N SER A 132 -14.51 16.45 19.17
CA SER A 132 -13.93 15.13 18.94
C SER A 132 -13.56 14.89 17.48
N HIS A 133 -13.98 15.78 16.57
CA HIS A 133 -13.63 15.69 15.15
C HIS A 133 -12.09 15.81 14.97
N PRO A 134 -11.47 14.93 14.21
CA PRO A 134 -10.02 14.97 13.99
C PRO A 134 -9.66 16.19 13.14
N GLY A 135 -9.42 17.31 13.76
CA GLY A 135 -9.24 18.66 13.16
C GLY A 135 -8.07 18.83 12.15
N ALA A 136 -7.59 17.74 11.56
CA ALA A 136 -6.60 17.72 10.49
C ALA A 136 -7.22 17.92 9.08
N PHE A 137 -8.54 17.86 8.98
CA PHE A 137 -9.32 17.98 7.73
C PHE A 137 -10.22 19.21 7.80
N SER A 138 -11.11 19.36 6.82
CA SER A 138 -12.09 20.44 6.84
C SER A 138 -13.14 20.25 7.93
N ASP A 139 -13.88 21.30 8.26
CA ASP A 139 -15.05 21.20 9.14
C ASP A 139 -16.28 20.61 8.43
N GLN A 140 -16.14 20.08 7.21
CA GLN A 140 -17.22 19.45 6.45
C GLN A 140 -17.08 17.93 6.50
N VAL A 141 -18.21 17.22 6.57
CA VAL A 141 -18.22 15.74 6.64
C VAL A 141 -19.34 15.18 5.77
N LEU A 142 -19.14 13.99 5.23
CA LEU A 142 -20.21 13.22 4.60
C LEU A 142 -21.08 12.59 5.67
N LYS A 143 -22.37 12.96 5.72
CA LYS A 143 -23.38 12.39 6.61
C LYS A 143 -24.28 11.42 5.87
N ILE A 144 -24.41 10.22 6.39
CA ILE A 144 -25.34 9.20 5.90
C ILE A 144 -26.40 8.94 6.98
N THR A 145 -27.68 9.13 6.64
CA THR A 145 -28.79 8.74 7.50
C THR A 145 -29.15 7.28 7.21
N GLY A 146 -29.05 6.44 8.22
CA GLY A 146 -29.26 4.99 8.11
C GLY A 146 -30.72 4.57 8.08
N SER A 147 -30.94 3.31 7.71
CA SER A 147 -32.21 2.59 7.83
C SER A 147 -31.95 1.12 8.14
N THR A 148 -32.69 0.55 9.08
CA THR A 148 -32.49 -0.86 9.48
C THR A 148 -32.89 -1.87 8.39
N GLY A 149 -33.60 -1.43 7.38
CA GLY A 149 -34.03 -2.25 6.24
C GLY A 149 -33.22 -2.03 4.97
N ALA A 150 -32.17 -1.18 5.01
CA ALA A 150 -31.49 -0.74 3.79
C ALA A 150 -29.98 -0.92 3.84
N ILE A 151 -29.40 -1.13 2.66
CA ILE A 151 -27.99 -1.00 2.35
C ILE A 151 -27.78 0.41 1.80
N LYS A 152 -26.86 1.16 2.36
CA LYS A 152 -26.56 2.53 1.95
C LYS A 152 -25.07 2.72 1.69
N HIS A 153 -24.74 2.91 0.42
CA HIS A 153 -23.38 3.08 -0.04
C HIS A 153 -23.23 4.43 -0.76
N VAL A 154 -22.15 5.12 -0.44
CA VAL A 154 -21.65 6.29 -1.18
C VAL A 154 -20.28 5.94 -1.71
N PHE A 155 -20.00 6.17 -2.99
CA PHE A 155 -18.76 5.73 -3.61
C PHE A 155 -18.19 6.74 -4.59
N GLN A 156 -16.88 6.69 -4.78
CA GLN A 156 -16.17 7.37 -5.85
C GLN A 156 -15.47 6.35 -6.75
N SER A 157 -15.69 6.50 -8.06
CA SER A 157 -15.06 5.67 -9.09
C SER A 157 -13.86 6.39 -9.69
N ILE A 158 -12.72 5.73 -9.70
CA ILE A 158 -11.49 6.23 -10.31
C ILE A 158 -11.16 5.35 -11.52
N GLN A 159 -11.18 5.95 -12.71
CA GLN A 159 -10.80 5.27 -13.94
C GLN A 159 -9.28 5.19 -13.99
N VAL A 160 -8.75 3.98 -13.85
CA VAL A 160 -7.31 3.73 -13.82
C VAL A 160 -7.01 2.33 -14.32
N ASN A 161 -6.14 2.21 -15.31
CA ASN A 161 -5.66 0.92 -15.77
C ASN A 161 -4.58 0.40 -14.83
N GLY A 162 -4.74 -0.84 -14.41
CA GLY A 162 -3.79 -1.48 -13.53
C GLY A 162 -3.65 -2.98 -13.77
N LYS A 163 -2.74 -3.59 -13.05
CA LYS A 163 -2.34 -4.98 -13.21
C LYS A 163 -2.65 -5.79 -11.97
N LYS A 164 -2.83 -7.09 -12.18
CA LYS A 164 -2.80 -8.06 -11.09
C LYS A 164 -1.54 -7.85 -10.23
N GLY A 165 -1.73 -7.79 -8.91
CA GLY A 165 -0.65 -7.59 -7.96
C GLY A 165 -0.42 -6.13 -7.56
N ASP A 166 -1.06 -5.16 -8.22
CA ASP A 166 -1.04 -3.77 -7.73
C ASP A 166 -1.61 -3.68 -6.33
N VAL A 167 -0.95 -2.90 -5.49
CA VAL A 167 -1.31 -2.73 -4.08
C VAL A 167 -1.85 -1.32 -3.86
N TYR A 168 -2.93 -1.24 -3.11
CA TYR A 168 -3.52 0.01 -2.65
C TYR A 168 -3.60 0.02 -1.13
N SER A 169 -3.44 1.19 -0.53
CA SER A 169 -3.88 1.46 0.84
C SER A 169 -5.04 2.43 0.80
N PHE A 170 -6.03 2.18 1.66
CA PHE A 170 -7.21 3.01 1.76
C PHE A 170 -7.72 3.05 3.19
N GLY A 171 -8.46 4.09 3.52
CA GLY A 171 -9.02 4.27 4.87
C GLY A 171 -9.76 5.57 5.01
N GLY A 172 -10.15 5.89 6.24
CA GLY A 172 -10.85 7.12 6.57
C GLY A 172 -11.35 7.12 8.01
N TRP A 173 -11.99 8.22 8.37
CA TRP A 173 -12.56 8.44 9.68
C TRP A 173 -14.08 8.25 9.66
N CYS A 174 -14.64 7.77 10.77
CA CYS A 174 -16.09 7.64 10.96
C CYS A 174 -16.46 7.92 12.42
N ALA A 175 -17.54 8.67 12.61
CA ALA A 175 -18.29 8.73 13.87
C ALA A 175 -19.75 8.37 13.58
N SER A 176 -20.44 7.71 14.51
CA SER A 176 -21.82 7.27 14.28
C SER A 176 -22.62 7.31 15.55
N ASP A 177 -23.84 7.80 15.47
CA ASP A 177 -24.81 7.75 16.56
C ASP A 177 -25.48 6.36 16.68
N SER A 178 -25.06 5.40 15.83
CA SER A 178 -25.60 4.05 15.78
C SER A 178 -24.63 3.05 16.39
N VAL A 179 -25.15 2.27 17.32
CA VAL A 179 -24.52 1.02 17.80
C VAL A 179 -25.19 -0.13 17.05
N PRO A 180 -24.45 -1.17 16.62
CA PRO A 180 -25.03 -2.25 15.85
C PRO A 180 -26.18 -2.92 16.60
N GLU A 181 -27.31 -2.97 15.97
CA GLU A 181 -28.43 -3.78 16.39
C GLU A 181 -28.55 -5.00 15.47
N THR A 182 -29.00 -6.12 16.02
CA THR A 182 -29.42 -7.23 15.19
C THR A 182 -30.78 -6.89 14.55
N VAL A 183 -30.77 -6.67 13.27
CA VAL A 183 -32.00 -6.39 12.52
C VAL A 183 -32.54 -7.71 11.95
N GLN A 184 -33.87 -7.98 12.18
CA GLN A 184 -34.54 -9.06 11.50
C GLN A 184 -35.09 -8.55 10.18
N LEU A 185 -34.56 -9.07 9.07
CA LEU A 185 -35.16 -8.88 7.76
C LEU A 185 -36.22 -9.98 7.53
N ASN A 186 -37.48 -9.60 7.51
CA ASN A 186 -38.55 -10.47 7.07
C ASN A 186 -38.69 -10.35 5.56
N THR A 187 -38.32 -11.38 4.82
CA THR A 187 -38.63 -11.46 3.39
C THR A 187 -40.00 -12.11 3.21
N SER A 188 -40.84 -11.52 2.37
CA SER A 188 -42.22 -11.99 2.12
C SER A 188 -42.29 -13.41 1.56
N ASP A 189 -41.20 -13.95 1.04
CA ASP A 189 -41.16 -15.21 0.30
C ASP A 189 -40.42 -16.36 1.02
N SER A 190 -39.97 -16.13 2.25
CA SER A 190 -39.30 -17.20 3.03
C SER A 190 -39.58 -17.04 4.52
N PRO A 191 -39.95 -18.12 5.22
CA PRO A 191 -40.12 -18.08 6.67
C PRO A 191 -38.80 -17.98 7.44
N ILE A 192 -37.68 -17.80 6.76
CA ILE A 192 -36.36 -17.68 7.38
C ILE A 192 -36.09 -16.20 7.68
N SER A 193 -36.11 -15.85 8.95
CA SER A 193 -35.66 -14.53 9.41
C SER A 193 -34.13 -14.47 9.37
N TYR A 194 -33.60 -13.65 8.49
CA TYR A 194 -32.16 -13.36 8.49
C TYR A 194 -31.86 -12.29 9.54
N ARG A 195 -30.87 -12.56 10.38
CA ARG A 195 -30.29 -11.53 11.24
C ARG A 195 -29.14 -10.86 10.50
N VAL A 196 -29.25 -9.58 10.26
CA VAL A 196 -28.16 -8.76 9.73
C VAL A 196 -27.69 -7.81 10.82
N PHE A 197 -26.38 -7.64 10.89
CA PHE A 197 -25.76 -6.66 11.78
C PHE A 197 -25.55 -5.36 11.02
N GLY A 198 -25.84 -4.24 11.65
CA GLY A 198 -25.47 -2.93 11.12
C GLY A 198 -23.96 -2.85 10.88
N ARG A 199 -23.54 -2.30 9.74
CA ARG A 199 -22.15 -2.21 9.35
C ARG A 199 -21.76 -0.79 9.02
N LYS A 200 -20.56 -0.40 9.51
CA LYS A 200 -19.85 0.82 9.17
C LYS A 200 -18.52 0.39 8.55
N GLU A 201 -18.34 0.61 7.27
CA GLU A 201 -17.21 0.05 6.54
C GLU A 201 -16.75 1.02 5.45
N ILE A 202 -15.46 0.94 5.11
CA ILE A 202 -14.91 1.46 3.86
C ILE A 202 -14.43 0.26 3.06
N LYS A 203 -14.76 0.21 1.77
CA LYS A 203 -14.34 -0.87 0.87
C LYS A 203 -13.58 -0.31 -0.31
N LEU A 204 -12.60 -1.07 -0.79
CA LEU A 204 -12.00 -0.86 -2.08
C LEU A 204 -12.38 -2.00 -3.01
N GLN A 205 -12.99 -1.65 -4.13
CA GLN A 205 -13.47 -2.57 -5.15
C GLN A 205 -12.67 -2.39 -6.43
N PHE A 206 -12.40 -3.50 -7.11
CA PHE A 206 -11.74 -3.52 -8.42
C PHE A 206 -12.74 -3.95 -9.48
N TYR A 207 -12.70 -3.25 -10.63
CA TYR A 207 -13.54 -3.54 -11.78
C TYR A 207 -12.69 -3.65 -13.06
N SER A 208 -13.07 -4.53 -13.97
CA SER A 208 -12.51 -4.61 -15.31
C SER A 208 -13.64 -4.46 -16.33
N ASN A 209 -13.58 -3.39 -17.13
CA ASN A 209 -14.61 -3.06 -18.12
C ASN A 209 -16.04 -3.12 -17.54
N GLY A 210 -16.23 -2.51 -16.36
CA GLY A 210 -17.51 -2.46 -15.66
C GLY A 210 -17.91 -3.75 -14.90
N THR A 211 -17.10 -4.81 -14.99
CA THR A 211 -17.36 -6.07 -14.29
C THR A 211 -16.60 -6.11 -12.96
N PHE A 212 -17.33 -6.32 -11.86
CA PHE A 212 -16.74 -6.50 -10.52
C PHE A 212 -15.77 -7.68 -10.48
N GLN A 213 -14.62 -7.49 -9.85
CA GLN A 213 -13.57 -8.50 -9.71
C GLN A 213 -13.41 -8.98 -8.26
N ASN A 214 -13.03 -8.07 -7.38
CA ASN A 214 -12.85 -8.36 -5.95
C ASN A 214 -12.98 -7.08 -5.12
N GLU A 215 -13.13 -7.25 -3.82
CA GLU A 215 -13.10 -6.14 -2.85
C GLU A 215 -12.31 -6.51 -1.60
N VAL A 216 -11.84 -5.47 -0.91
CA VAL A 216 -11.26 -5.55 0.44
C VAL A 216 -12.00 -4.55 1.31
N THR A 217 -12.30 -4.95 2.55
CA THR A 217 -13.06 -4.17 3.52
C THR A 217 -12.19 -3.72 4.68
N ALA A 218 -12.28 -2.45 5.04
CA ALA A 218 -11.81 -1.87 6.28
C ALA A 218 -13.04 -1.55 7.14
N ALA A 219 -13.25 -2.33 8.20
CA ALA A 219 -14.40 -2.19 9.09
C ALA A 219 -14.08 -1.26 10.27
N PHE A 220 -15.05 -0.45 10.66
CA PHE A 220 -14.98 0.31 11.91
C PHE A 220 -15.47 -0.55 13.08
N ALA A 221 -14.96 -0.25 14.29
CA ALA A 221 -15.45 -0.88 15.50
C ALA A 221 -16.96 -0.58 15.67
N ALA A 222 -17.72 -1.64 15.84
CA ALA A 222 -19.16 -1.57 15.75
C ALA A 222 -19.78 -0.83 16.95
N ASP A 223 -19.22 -0.99 18.14
CA ASP A 223 -19.67 -0.47 19.43
C ASP A 223 -19.16 0.94 19.76
N THR A 224 -18.33 1.53 18.90
CA THR A 224 -17.75 2.86 19.08
C THR A 224 -18.59 3.90 18.36
N THR A 225 -19.01 4.95 19.07
CA THR A 225 -19.76 6.09 18.53
C THR A 225 -18.86 7.29 18.20
N ASP A 226 -17.74 7.41 18.89
CA ASP A 226 -16.76 8.49 18.68
C ASP A 226 -16.01 8.33 17.36
N TRP A 227 -15.33 9.40 16.96
CA TRP A 227 -14.47 9.37 15.79
C TRP A 227 -13.38 8.31 15.90
N GLN A 228 -13.33 7.44 14.92
CA GLN A 228 -12.34 6.38 14.81
C GLN A 228 -11.79 6.31 13.40
N TYR A 229 -10.54 5.92 13.26
CA TYR A 229 -9.88 5.71 11.98
C TYR A 229 -9.80 4.22 11.67
N THR A 230 -10.05 3.86 10.42
CA THR A 230 -9.78 2.52 9.91
C THR A 230 -9.01 2.57 8.60
N CYS A 231 -8.21 1.56 8.32
CA CYS A 231 -7.50 1.41 7.07
C CYS A 231 -7.28 -0.07 6.72
N ALA A 232 -7.03 -0.33 5.45
CA ALA A 232 -6.64 -1.64 4.96
C ALA A 232 -5.75 -1.51 3.72
N SER A 233 -5.07 -2.60 3.36
CA SER A 233 -4.39 -2.75 2.08
C SER A 233 -5.15 -3.72 1.19
N ALA A 234 -5.27 -3.39 -0.08
CA ALA A 234 -5.93 -4.21 -1.09
C ALA A 234 -4.96 -4.56 -2.22
N VAL A 235 -4.99 -5.81 -2.62
CA VAL A 235 -4.19 -6.30 -3.77
C VAL A 235 -5.14 -6.66 -4.91
N ALA A 236 -4.88 -6.14 -6.10
CA ALA A 236 -5.66 -6.47 -7.29
C ALA A 236 -5.46 -7.94 -7.66
N SER A 237 -6.56 -8.69 -7.73
CA SER A 237 -6.54 -10.13 -8.06
C SER A 237 -6.37 -10.41 -9.55
N LEU A 238 -6.73 -9.45 -10.41
CA LEU A 238 -6.68 -9.49 -11.87
C LEU A 238 -6.32 -8.09 -12.41
N ASP A 239 -6.08 -8.00 -13.72
CA ASP A 239 -5.97 -6.71 -14.42
C ASP A 239 -7.31 -5.97 -14.36
N TYR A 240 -7.27 -4.66 -14.13
CA TYR A 240 -8.46 -3.84 -13.89
C TYR A 240 -8.40 -2.51 -14.65
N THR A 241 -9.56 -1.89 -14.82
CA THR A 241 -9.71 -0.59 -15.50
C THR A 241 -10.33 0.48 -14.60
N GLU A 242 -10.79 0.09 -13.41
CA GLU A 242 -11.40 1.00 -12.44
C GLU A 242 -11.16 0.49 -11.03
N VAL A 243 -10.91 1.41 -10.10
CA VAL A 243 -11.02 1.18 -8.66
C VAL A 243 -12.14 2.04 -8.09
N ARG A 244 -12.82 1.54 -7.09
CA ARG A 244 -13.93 2.24 -6.45
C ARG A 244 -13.79 2.19 -4.95
N ILE A 245 -13.71 3.36 -4.29
CA ILE A 245 -13.83 3.43 -2.85
C ILE A 245 -15.32 3.54 -2.50
N VAL A 246 -15.76 2.75 -1.53
CA VAL A 246 -17.17 2.67 -1.12
C VAL A 246 -17.26 2.88 0.38
N VAL A 247 -18.02 3.87 0.80
CA VAL A 247 -18.41 4.10 2.19
C VAL A 247 -19.74 3.42 2.41
N CYS A 248 -19.83 2.54 3.41
CA CYS A 248 -20.98 1.71 3.69
C CYS A 248 -21.57 2.03 5.06
N PHE A 249 -22.89 2.24 5.11
CA PHE A 249 -23.65 2.35 6.34
C PHE A 249 -24.92 1.49 6.23
N ASP A 250 -24.74 0.18 6.41
CA ASP A 250 -25.76 -0.82 6.10
C ASP A 250 -26.56 -1.22 7.34
N TYR A 251 -27.87 -1.40 7.19
CA TYR A 251 -28.79 -1.91 8.21
C TYR A 251 -28.65 -1.24 9.57
N SER A 252 -28.31 0.03 9.57
CA SER A 252 -27.99 0.81 10.75
C SER A 252 -29.04 1.90 10.98
N ARG A 253 -29.34 2.22 12.24
CA ARG A 253 -30.21 3.36 12.61
C ARG A 253 -29.39 4.64 12.71
N ASN A 254 -30.11 5.76 12.87
CA ASN A 254 -29.50 7.07 13.11
C ASN A 254 -28.56 7.52 11.98
N THR A 255 -27.44 8.11 12.33
CA THR A 255 -26.53 8.72 11.35
C THR A 255 -25.11 8.22 11.54
N ALA A 256 -24.35 8.18 10.43
CA ALA A 256 -22.91 8.11 10.43
C ALA A 256 -22.32 9.33 9.70
N ARG A 257 -21.18 9.78 10.17
CA ARG A 257 -20.38 10.86 9.58
C ARG A 257 -19.04 10.29 9.19
N PHE A 258 -18.60 10.58 7.97
CA PHE A 258 -17.32 10.13 7.43
C PHE A 258 -16.50 11.31 6.98
N ASP A 259 -15.18 11.21 7.15
CA ASP A 259 -14.24 12.26 6.74
C ASP A 259 -12.85 11.71 6.46
N GLY A 260 -12.00 12.56 5.85
CA GLY A 260 -10.60 12.26 5.60
C GLY A 260 -10.39 10.93 4.88
N LEU A 261 -11.19 10.67 3.85
CA LEU A 261 -11.05 9.46 3.05
C LEU A 261 -9.71 9.46 2.32
N GLN A 262 -9.05 8.31 2.27
CA GLN A 262 -7.75 8.15 1.65
C GLN A 262 -7.74 6.94 0.73
N LEU A 263 -7.14 7.11 -0.44
CA LEU A 263 -6.85 6.05 -1.39
C LEU A 263 -5.50 6.32 -2.04
N HIS A 264 -4.56 5.45 -1.81
CA HIS A 264 -3.20 5.56 -2.36
C HIS A 264 -2.86 4.30 -3.13
N ARG A 265 -2.39 4.44 -4.37
CA ARG A 265 -1.74 3.34 -5.08
C ARG A 265 -0.31 3.24 -4.56
N GLU A 266 0.03 2.07 -4.03
CA GLU A 266 1.35 1.83 -3.51
C GLU A 266 2.33 1.56 -4.64
N GLN A 267 3.36 2.38 -4.71
CA GLN A 267 4.48 2.18 -5.61
C GLN A 267 5.69 1.75 -4.78
N PHE A 268 5.64 0.52 -4.26
CA PHE A 268 6.78 -0.01 -3.53
C PHE A 268 7.77 -0.67 -4.49
N SER A 269 9.06 -0.39 -4.26
CA SER A 269 10.10 -1.27 -4.77
C SER A 269 10.12 -2.59 -4.01
N GLN A 270 9.72 -2.59 -2.71
CA GLN A 270 9.72 -3.76 -1.85
C GLN A 270 8.87 -3.55 -0.60
N SER A 271 8.10 -4.56 -0.18
CA SER A 271 7.46 -4.64 1.14
C SER A 271 8.02 -5.84 1.91
N TYR A 272 8.03 -5.75 3.23
CA TYR A 272 8.56 -6.81 4.10
C TYR A 272 7.51 -7.24 5.11
N SER A 273 7.44 -8.56 5.36
CA SER A 273 6.71 -9.12 6.50
C SER A 273 7.70 -9.53 7.59
N TYR A 274 7.28 -9.44 8.83
CA TYR A 274 8.13 -9.70 9.98
C TYR A 274 7.44 -10.67 10.95
N ASP A 275 8.23 -11.43 11.71
CA ASP A 275 7.74 -12.17 12.87
C ASP A 275 7.71 -11.28 14.13
N ASP A 276 7.26 -11.86 15.27
CA ASP A 276 7.16 -11.14 16.55
C ASP A 276 8.54 -10.72 17.11
N ASN A 277 9.62 -11.31 16.64
CA ASN A 277 11.00 -10.96 17.00
C ASN A 277 11.59 -9.86 16.10
N GLY A 278 10.87 -9.47 15.02
CA GLY A 278 11.32 -8.49 14.05
C GLY A 278 12.15 -9.08 12.90
N ASN A 279 12.20 -10.39 12.75
CA ASN A 279 12.87 -11.03 11.63
C ASN A 279 12.03 -10.96 10.36
N VAL A 280 12.64 -10.72 9.21
CA VAL A 280 11.97 -10.68 7.91
C VAL A 280 11.48 -12.08 7.53
N THR A 281 10.19 -12.34 7.57
CA THR A 281 9.59 -13.63 7.19
C THR A 281 9.28 -13.74 5.70
N GLY A 282 9.22 -12.61 5.00
CA GLY A 282 8.99 -12.53 3.57
C GLY A 282 9.18 -11.13 3.03
N TYR A 283 9.31 -11.02 1.73
CA TYR A 283 9.28 -9.73 1.04
C TYR A 283 8.60 -9.85 -0.32
N ALA A 284 7.81 -8.85 -0.68
CA ALA A 284 7.21 -8.72 -2.01
C ALA A 284 7.91 -7.62 -2.79
N SER A 285 8.21 -7.89 -4.04
CA SER A 285 8.69 -6.92 -5.01
C SER A 285 7.57 -6.48 -5.95
N LEU A 286 7.82 -5.48 -6.80
CA LEU A 286 6.88 -5.03 -7.85
C LEU A 286 6.39 -6.16 -8.79
N ILE A 287 7.09 -7.29 -8.83
CA ILE A 287 6.69 -8.47 -9.61
C ILE A 287 5.91 -9.49 -8.78
N GLY A 288 5.55 -9.16 -7.54
CA GLY A 288 4.62 -9.94 -6.72
C GLY A 288 5.15 -11.28 -6.22
N GLN A 289 6.47 -11.45 -6.11
CA GLN A 289 7.08 -12.69 -5.63
C GLN A 289 7.50 -12.54 -4.17
N GLU A 290 7.00 -13.41 -3.32
CA GLU A 290 7.31 -13.45 -1.89
C GLU A 290 8.08 -14.73 -1.53
N PRO A 291 9.41 -14.69 -1.39
CA PRO A 291 10.10 -15.76 -0.70
C PRO A 291 9.70 -15.76 0.78
N LYS A 292 9.52 -16.96 1.33
CA LYS A 292 9.19 -17.14 2.75
C LYS A 292 10.44 -17.59 3.49
N LEU A 293 10.75 -16.92 4.60
CA LEU A 293 11.85 -17.24 5.49
C LEU A 293 11.32 -17.79 6.81
N THR A 294 12.02 -18.73 7.39
CA THR A 294 11.78 -19.22 8.77
C THR A 294 13.06 -19.16 9.57
N TYR A 295 12.93 -18.97 10.88
CA TYR A 295 14.03 -18.75 11.78
C TYR A 295 14.02 -19.77 12.94
N ASP A 296 15.15 -19.98 13.59
CA ASP A 296 15.26 -20.65 14.89
C ASP A 296 15.13 -19.63 16.04
N ASN A 297 15.21 -20.12 17.28
CA ASN A 297 15.13 -19.27 18.47
C ASN A 297 16.35 -18.34 18.67
N SER A 298 17.35 -18.44 17.83
CA SER A 298 18.57 -17.63 17.82
C SER A 298 18.63 -16.71 16.60
N ASP A 299 17.48 -16.50 15.94
CA ASP A 299 17.30 -15.65 14.75
C ASP A 299 18.13 -16.07 13.53
N ASN A 300 18.55 -17.34 13.45
CA ASN A 300 19.17 -17.86 12.24
C ASN A 300 18.11 -18.33 11.23
N VAL A 301 18.28 -18.04 9.96
CA VAL A 301 17.38 -18.49 8.90
C VAL A 301 17.45 -20.01 8.74
N THR A 302 16.40 -20.72 9.09
CA THR A 302 16.34 -22.20 8.96
C THR A 302 15.83 -22.67 7.63
N SER A 303 15.05 -21.85 6.92
CA SER A 303 14.65 -22.12 5.55
C SER A 303 14.35 -20.86 4.75
N SER A 304 14.54 -20.97 3.42
CA SER A 304 14.06 -20.03 2.43
C SER A 304 13.23 -20.80 1.40
N THR A 305 12.01 -20.33 1.15
CA THR A 305 11.11 -20.92 0.15
C THR A 305 10.87 -19.89 -0.94
N ASP A 306 11.15 -20.23 -2.20
CA ASP A 306 10.88 -19.35 -3.32
C ASP A 306 9.37 -19.31 -3.68
N PRO A 307 8.91 -18.42 -4.56
CA PRO A 307 7.51 -18.32 -4.96
C PRO A 307 6.95 -19.56 -5.66
N LEU A 308 7.81 -20.42 -6.20
CA LEU A 308 7.44 -21.67 -6.85
C LEU A 308 7.30 -22.82 -5.85
N GLY A 309 7.59 -22.55 -4.54
CA GLY A 309 7.54 -23.54 -3.48
C GLY A 309 8.84 -24.34 -3.30
N ASN A 310 9.90 -24.00 -3.99
CA ASN A 310 11.19 -24.64 -3.82
C ASN A 310 11.83 -24.19 -2.51
N LYS A 311 12.17 -25.15 -1.66
CA LYS A 311 12.65 -24.88 -0.30
C LYS A 311 14.12 -25.24 -0.15
N THR A 312 14.93 -24.26 0.32
CA THR A 312 16.32 -24.47 0.78
C THR A 312 16.33 -24.49 2.30
N LEU A 313 17.05 -25.46 2.88
CA LEU A 313 17.19 -25.62 4.33
C LEU A 313 18.57 -25.25 4.80
N TYR A 314 18.67 -24.71 6.03
CA TYR A 314 19.92 -24.30 6.65
C TYR A 314 20.02 -24.80 8.09
N THR A 315 21.24 -25.11 8.54
CA THR A 315 21.54 -25.41 9.94
C THR A 315 22.78 -24.68 10.42
N TYR A 316 22.81 -24.34 11.68
CA TYR A 316 23.87 -23.52 12.29
C TYR A 316 24.43 -24.17 13.54
N ASP A 317 25.61 -23.77 13.94
CA ASP A 317 26.15 -24.05 15.26
C ASP A 317 25.73 -22.99 16.30
N SER A 318 26.13 -23.18 17.55
CA SER A 318 25.83 -22.24 18.64
C SER A 318 26.52 -20.87 18.54
N LYS A 319 27.40 -20.67 17.55
CA LYS A 319 28.08 -19.41 17.23
C LYS A 319 27.49 -18.75 15.98
N HIS A 320 26.33 -19.23 15.50
CA HIS A 320 25.69 -18.79 14.27
C HIS A 320 26.46 -19.08 12.96
N ASN A 321 27.43 -20.00 12.99
CA ASN A 321 28.11 -20.41 11.77
C ASN A 321 27.21 -21.39 10.98
N LEU A 322 27.08 -21.18 9.66
CA LEU A 322 26.28 -22.03 8.77
C LEU A 322 26.93 -23.41 8.60
N LEU A 323 26.39 -24.44 9.25
CA LEU A 323 26.89 -25.81 9.13
C LEU A 323 26.48 -26.48 7.85
N THR A 324 25.21 -26.35 7.47
CA THR A 324 24.72 -26.99 6.24
C THR A 324 23.74 -26.10 5.48
N SER A 325 23.76 -26.22 4.15
CA SER A 325 22.66 -25.78 3.31
C SER A 325 22.23 -26.94 2.39
N THR A 326 20.91 -27.13 2.22
CA THR A 326 20.37 -28.18 1.34
C THR A 326 19.41 -27.53 0.36
N THR A 327 19.70 -27.63 -0.92
CA THR A 327 18.86 -27.09 -2.01
C THR A 327 17.61 -27.95 -2.20
N PRO A 328 16.57 -27.45 -2.91
CA PRO A 328 15.38 -28.24 -3.26
C PRO A 328 15.69 -29.50 -4.04
N GLY A 329 16.74 -29.50 -4.86
CA GLY A 329 17.24 -30.68 -5.58
C GLY A 329 18.02 -31.67 -4.74
N GLY A 330 18.11 -31.47 -3.41
CA GLY A 330 18.78 -32.40 -2.50
C GLY A 330 20.32 -32.29 -2.47
N VAL A 331 20.90 -31.28 -3.12
CA VAL A 331 22.34 -31.03 -3.01
C VAL A 331 22.63 -30.39 -1.66
N LYS A 332 23.48 -31.04 -0.86
CA LYS A 332 23.87 -30.61 0.49
C LYS A 332 25.29 -30.08 0.50
N THR A 333 25.46 -28.85 0.92
CA THR A 333 26.76 -28.28 1.28
C THR A 333 26.95 -28.39 2.79
N THR A 334 28.14 -28.81 3.23
CA THR A 334 28.50 -28.92 4.65
C THR A 334 29.80 -28.16 4.90
N ASN A 335 29.81 -27.28 5.90
CA ASN A 335 30.97 -26.51 6.30
C ASN A 335 31.49 -27.00 7.68
N VAL A 336 32.81 -26.98 7.85
CA VAL A 336 33.51 -27.23 9.12
C VAL A 336 34.30 -25.97 9.43
N TYR A 337 34.26 -25.56 10.68
CA TYR A 337 34.92 -24.33 11.16
C TYR A 337 36.03 -24.64 12.18
N ASP A 338 37.00 -23.76 12.24
CA ASP A 338 37.98 -23.73 13.34
C ASP A 338 37.40 -22.96 14.56
N ALA A 339 38.18 -22.88 15.65
CA ALA A 339 37.78 -22.18 16.86
C ALA A 339 37.52 -20.67 16.66
N ASN A 340 38.11 -20.09 15.60
CA ASN A 340 38.04 -18.68 15.26
C ASN A 340 36.86 -18.35 14.29
N GLY A 341 36.12 -19.37 13.82
CA GLY A 341 35.02 -19.22 12.89
C GLY A 341 35.45 -19.23 11.41
N ASN A 342 36.67 -19.63 11.11
CA ASN A 342 37.11 -19.79 9.72
C ASN A 342 36.65 -21.13 9.14
N VAL A 343 36.15 -21.16 7.90
CA VAL A 343 35.75 -22.41 7.23
C VAL A 343 37.02 -23.19 6.83
N THR A 344 37.23 -24.32 7.51
CA THR A 344 38.40 -25.20 7.25
C THR A 344 38.07 -26.29 6.24
N LYS A 345 36.82 -26.65 6.05
CA LYS A 345 36.39 -27.62 5.04
C LYS A 345 34.99 -27.28 4.52
N THR A 346 34.81 -27.35 3.22
CA THR A 346 33.50 -27.36 2.57
C THR A 346 33.37 -28.67 1.79
N SER A 347 32.24 -29.34 1.95
CA SER A 347 31.90 -30.55 1.20
C SER A 347 30.56 -30.35 0.54
N VAL A 348 30.42 -30.78 -0.71
CA VAL A 348 29.17 -30.74 -1.48
C VAL A 348 28.84 -32.16 -1.92
N ALA A 349 27.60 -32.60 -1.65
CA ALA A 349 27.13 -33.92 -2.06
C ALA A 349 25.67 -33.88 -2.50
N SER A 350 25.30 -34.64 -3.51
CA SER A 350 23.91 -34.90 -3.88
C SER A 350 23.32 -36.05 -3.05
N SER A 351 21.99 -36.06 -2.89
CA SER A 351 21.29 -37.06 -2.11
C SER A 351 21.41 -38.48 -2.73
N ASP A 352 21.64 -38.58 -4.03
CA ASP A 352 21.80 -39.85 -4.77
C ASP A 352 23.29 -40.31 -4.85
N GLY A 353 24.21 -39.52 -4.27
CA GLY A 353 25.63 -39.80 -4.27
C GLY A 353 26.33 -39.61 -5.63
N SER A 354 25.63 -39.09 -6.65
CA SER A 354 26.22 -38.84 -7.98
C SER A 354 27.23 -37.70 -7.99
N LEU A 355 27.09 -36.77 -7.03
CA LEU A 355 28.00 -35.65 -6.79
C LEU A 355 28.60 -35.77 -5.38
N SER A 356 29.91 -35.78 -5.29
CA SER A 356 30.62 -35.65 -4.00
C SER A 356 31.97 -34.99 -4.23
N THR A 357 32.15 -33.80 -3.66
CA THR A 357 33.44 -33.06 -3.71
C THR A 357 33.69 -32.38 -2.38
N SER A 358 34.96 -32.11 -2.09
CA SER A 358 35.30 -31.34 -0.88
C SER A 358 36.57 -30.52 -1.13
N SER A 359 36.59 -29.33 -0.52
CA SER A 359 37.74 -28.46 -0.45
C SER A 359 38.15 -28.22 0.99
N THR A 360 39.42 -28.19 1.30
CA THR A 360 39.96 -27.87 2.62
C THR A 360 40.83 -26.63 2.58
N THR A 361 40.69 -25.76 3.60
CA THR A 361 41.45 -24.54 3.74
C THR A 361 42.19 -24.54 5.06
N ALA A 362 43.53 -24.38 5.03
CA ALA A 362 44.33 -24.15 6.21
C ALA A 362 44.51 -22.65 6.44
N PHE A 363 44.43 -22.22 7.72
CA PHE A 363 44.64 -20.82 8.08
C PHE A 363 45.91 -20.65 8.93
N ASN A 364 46.61 -19.54 8.72
CA ASN A 364 47.71 -19.13 9.57
C ASN A 364 47.16 -18.60 10.89
N ALA A 365 47.55 -19.22 12.02
CA ALA A 365 47.07 -18.87 13.34
C ALA A 365 47.39 -17.43 13.79
N ALA A 366 48.44 -16.82 13.23
CA ALA A 366 48.88 -15.47 13.60
C ALA A 366 48.22 -14.37 12.75
N SER A 367 47.89 -14.65 11.47
CA SER A 367 47.38 -13.65 10.54
C SER A 367 45.91 -13.84 10.14
N ALA A 368 45.28 -14.98 10.51
CA ALA A 368 43.98 -15.41 10.04
C ALA A 368 43.79 -15.44 8.51
N LEU A 369 44.91 -15.43 7.75
CA LEU A 369 44.91 -15.55 6.31
C LEU A 369 44.98 -17.02 5.88
N ALA A 370 44.32 -17.36 4.76
CA ALA A 370 44.45 -18.69 4.18
C ALA A 370 45.90 -18.97 3.79
N SER A 371 46.46 -20.05 4.30
CA SER A 371 47.85 -20.49 4.03
C SER A 371 47.88 -21.57 2.96
N ALA A 372 46.83 -22.36 2.79
CA ALA A 372 46.70 -23.36 1.74
C ALA A 372 45.22 -23.66 1.44
N VAL A 373 44.90 -23.96 0.20
CA VAL A 373 43.59 -24.49 -0.23
C VAL A 373 43.90 -25.78 -1.03
N THR A 374 43.15 -26.85 -0.75
CA THR A 374 43.25 -28.14 -1.43
C THR A 374 41.83 -28.61 -1.79
N ASP A 375 41.63 -28.96 -3.06
CA ASP A 375 40.40 -29.55 -3.59
C ASP A 375 40.48 -31.08 -3.62
#